data_be7262265692495d9c275e8babfba387
#
_entry.id   be7262265692495d9c275e8babfba387
#
_cell.length_a   1.000
_cell.length_b   1.000
_cell.length_c   1.000
_cell.angle_alpha   90.00
_cell.angle_beta   90.00
_cell.angle_gamma   90.00
#
_symmetry.space_group_name_H-M   'P 1'
#
loop_
_entity.id
_entity.type
_entity.pdbx_description
1 polymer ?
#
loop_
_entity_poly.entity_id
_entity_poly.type
_entity_poly.pdbx_seq_one_letter_code
_entity_poly.pdbx_strand_id
1 'polypeptide(L)'
;MRDPIHGYIHLTDVEINIIDTPIFQRLRRIRQLAGAHLTYPGAQHSRFEHMVGCCHLAGLVSRTLKSITTFNENDSQELRLAALLHDVGHGPFSHIFEEVLVEKKGNTHEHMTQKIIMQTEISDILERHGHECSEMSKLSVALSET
;
A
#
# COMPACT_ATOMS: atom_id res chain seq x y z
N MET A 1 -6.14 -6.93 12.80
CA MET A 1 -5.04 -6.09 13.40
C MET A 1 -5.68 -5.02 14.25
N ARG A 2 -5.01 -4.51 15.30
CA ARG A 2 -5.54 -3.42 16.12
C ARG A 2 -4.81 -2.12 15.76
N ASP A 3 -5.57 -1.10 15.41
CA ASP A 3 -5.07 0.21 15.01
C ASP A 3 -5.58 1.28 16.00
N PRO A 4 -4.75 2.30 16.37
CA PRO A 4 -5.16 3.29 17.36
C PRO A 4 -6.27 4.24 16.86
N ILE A 5 -6.43 4.40 15.55
CA ILE A 5 -7.42 5.30 14.93
C ILE A 5 -8.67 4.52 14.51
N HIS A 6 -8.47 3.39 13.81
CA HIS A 6 -9.55 2.60 13.20
C HIS A 6 -10.08 1.46 14.09
N GLY A 7 -9.46 1.22 15.24
CA GLY A 7 -9.84 0.11 16.12
C GLY A 7 -9.40 -1.25 15.55
N TYR A 8 -10.35 -2.15 15.31
CA TYR A 8 -10.04 -3.47 14.75
C TYR A 8 -10.16 -3.45 13.22
N ILE A 9 -9.04 -3.64 12.53
CA ILE A 9 -8.97 -3.81 11.09
C ILE A 9 -9.01 -5.31 10.78
N HIS A 10 -10.04 -5.73 10.03
CA HIS A 10 -10.18 -7.08 9.51
C HIS A 10 -9.44 -7.18 8.17
N LEU A 11 -8.57 -8.19 8.06
CA LEU A 11 -7.76 -8.46 6.88
C LEU A 11 -8.14 -9.81 6.31
N THR A 12 -8.09 -9.93 4.99
CA THR A 12 -8.27 -11.20 4.27
C THR A 12 -6.95 -11.99 4.25
N ASP A 13 -7.03 -13.27 3.90
CA ASP A 13 -5.84 -14.14 3.88
C ASP A 13 -4.76 -13.63 2.90
N VAL A 14 -5.16 -13.14 1.73
CA VAL A 14 -4.21 -12.55 0.76
C VAL A 14 -3.54 -11.29 1.31
N GLU A 15 -4.28 -10.43 2.00
CA GLU A 15 -3.74 -9.22 2.64
C GLU A 15 -2.75 -9.58 3.76
N ILE A 16 -3.07 -10.58 4.58
CA ILE A 16 -2.18 -11.08 5.63
C ILE A 16 -0.89 -11.63 5.01
N ASN A 17 -1.01 -12.46 3.97
CA ASN A 17 0.14 -13.04 3.29
C ASN A 17 1.07 -11.97 2.71
N ILE A 18 0.53 -10.89 2.13
CA ILE A 18 1.30 -9.75 1.63
C ILE A 18 1.96 -8.97 2.78
N ILE A 19 1.19 -8.67 3.82
CA ILE A 19 1.68 -7.93 4.99
C ILE A 19 2.85 -8.66 5.66
N ASP A 20 2.81 -9.99 5.71
CA ASP A 20 3.85 -10.80 6.36
C ASP A 20 5.14 -10.94 5.53
N THR A 21 5.16 -10.45 4.27
CA THR A 21 6.38 -10.45 3.47
C THR A 21 7.45 -9.51 4.06
N PRO A 22 8.75 -9.86 3.98
CA PRO A 22 9.84 -8.97 4.41
C PRO A 22 9.80 -7.62 3.70
N ILE A 23 9.42 -7.61 2.42
CA ILE A 23 9.33 -6.37 1.61
C ILE A 23 8.26 -5.42 2.15
N PHE A 24 7.14 -5.92 2.64
CA PHE A 24 6.11 -5.10 3.27
C PHE A 24 6.47 -4.74 4.71
N GLN A 25 7.02 -5.67 5.48
CA GLN A 25 7.41 -5.43 6.89
C GLN A 25 8.50 -4.35 7.05
N ARG A 26 9.35 -4.09 6.03
CA ARG A 26 10.31 -2.98 6.07
C ARG A 26 9.64 -1.62 6.29
N LEU A 27 8.38 -1.46 5.85
CA LEU A 27 7.62 -0.21 5.96
C LEU A 27 7.37 0.23 7.41
N ARG A 28 7.44 -0.67 8.38
CA ARG A 28 7.40 -0.34 9.81
C ARG A 28 8.56 0.55 10.26
N ARG A 29 9.66 0.55 9.50
CA ARG A 29 10.87 1.34 9.78
C ARG A 29 10.97 2.60 8.93
N ILE A 30 9.97 2.86 8.09
CA ILE A 30 9.91 4.05 7.22
C ILE A 30 8.77 4.93 7.73
N ARG A 31 9.11 6.13 8.18
CA ARG A 31 8.12 7.10 8.62
C ARG A 31 7.34 7.64 7.42
N GLN A 32 6.04 7.87 7.60
CA GLN A 32 5.20 8.47 6.55
C GLN A 32 5.65 9.89 6.24
N LEU A 33 5.92 10.68 7.28
CA LEU A 33 6.38 12.06 7.17
C LEU A 33 7.86 12.13 7.58
N ALA A 34 8.76 12.41 6.63
CA ALA A 34 10.21 12.29 6.78
C ALA A 34 10.76 12.88 8.09
N GLY A 35 10.84 14.21 8.20
CA GLY A 35 11.36 14.93 9.37
C GLY A 35 10.30 15.56 10.27
N ALA A 36 9.01 15.43 9.95
CA ALA A 36 7.94 16.17 10.63
C ALA A 36 7.86 15.91 12.15
N HIS A 37 8.26 14.72 12.61
CA HIS A 37 8.28 14.37 14.02
C HIS A 37 9.26 15.21 14.87
N LEU A 38 10.20 15.91 14.24
CA LEU A 38 11.11 16.83 14.93
C LEU A 38 10.38 18.11 15.37
N THR A 39 9.38 18.53 14.60
CA THR A 39 8.55 19.72 14.89
C THR A 39 7.20 19.31 15.49
N TYR A 40 6.65 18.18 15.05
CA TYR A 40 5.36 17.65 15.49
C TYR A 40 5.56 16.29 16.16
N PRO A 41 5.74 16.23 17.50
CA PRO A 41 6.10 14.99 18.20
C PRO A 41 5.10 13.83 18.01
N GLY A 42 3.84 14.14 17.68
CA GLY A 42 2.80 13.15 17.38
C GLY A 42 2.92 12.51 15.98
N ALA A 43 3.73 13.06 15.06
CA ALA A 43 3.91 12.56 13.69
C ALA A 43 4.87 11.36 13.65
N GLN A 44 4.54 10.30 14.39
CA GLN A 44 5.39 9.11 14.56
C GLN A 44 5.00 7.93 13.66
N HIS A 45 3.84 8.00 13.00
CA HIS A 45 3.29 6.88 12.22
C HIS A 45 4.21 6.49 11.05
N SER A 46 4.24 5.19 10.83
CA SER A 46 5.01 4.57 9.76
C SER A 46 4.18 4.44 8.47
N ARG A 47 4.85 4.21 7.35
CA ARG A 47 4.16 3.85 6.10
C ARG A 47 3.37 2.55 6.24
N PHE A 48 3.81 1.63 7.08
CA PHE A 48 3.07 0.41 7.38
C PHE A 48 1.67 0.72 7.93
N GLU A 49 1.58 1.58 8.94
CA GLU A 49 0.29 1.98 9.54
C GLU A 49 -0.59 2.71 8.53
N HIS A 50 0.01 3.62 7.74
CA HIS A 50 -0.70 4.31 6.67
C HIS A 50 -1.33 3.34 5.67
N MET A 51 -0.55 2.40 5.13
CA MET A 51 -1.03 1.49 4.09
C MET A 51 -2.11 0.52 4.60
N VAL A 52 -1.96 0.01 5.83
CA VAL A 52 -3.00 -0.80 6.48
C VAL A 52 -4.27 0.03 6.72
N GLY A 53 -4.13 1.29 7.12
CA GLY A 53 -5.23 2.23 7.25
C GLY A 53 -5.95 2.50 5.92
N CYS A 54 -5.20 2.73 4.83
CA CYS A 54 -5.75 2.90 3.48
C CYS A 54 -6.52 1.65 3.01
N CYS A 55 -5.98 0.47 3.24
CA CYS A 55 -6.68 -0.79 2.97
C CYS A 55 -8.01 -0.90 3.74
N HIS A 56 -8.03 -0.50 5.01
CA HIS A 56 -9.26 -0.45 5.79
C HIS A 56 -10.29 0.52 5.21
N LEU A 57 -9.88 1.75 4.90
CA LEU A 57 -10.74 2.77 4.31
C LEU A 57 -11.28 2.33 2.94
N ALA A 58 -10.46 1.71 2.10
CA ALA A 58 -10.88 1.11 0.84
C ALA A 58 -12.00 0.07 1.05
N GLY A 59 -11.90 -0.73 2.11
CA GLY A 59 -12.96 -1.67 2.49
C GLY A 59 -14.25 -0.98 2.97
N LEU A 60 -14.17 0.19 3.58
CA LEU A 60 -15.35 1.00 3.93
C LEU A 60 -16.01 1.60 2.67
N VAL A 61 -15.21 2.16 1.77
CA VAL A 61 -15.66 2.72 0.49
C VAL A 61 -16.32 1.64 -0.35
N SER A 62 -15.71 0.46 -0.47
CA SER A 62 -16.26 -0.65 -1.26
C SER A 62 -17.63 -1.11 -0.77
N ARG A 63 -17.90 -1.09 0.53
CA ARG A 63 -19.24 -1.38 1.07
C ARG A 63 -20.28 -0.39 0.59
N THR A 64 -19.94 0.90 0.52
CA THR A 64 -20.83 1.92 -0.01
C THR A 64 -21.05 1.73 -1.51
N LEU A 65 -19.96 1.48 -2.27
CA LEU A 65 -20.05 1.25 -3.72
C LEU A 65 -20.96 0.05 -4.06
N LYS A 66 -20.86 -1.05 -3.32
CA LYS A 66 -21.75 -2.22 -3.50
C LYS A 66 -23.23 -1.90 -3.33
N SER A 67 -23.57 -0.90 -2.52
CA SER A 67 -24.96 -0.52 -2.29
C SER A 67 -25.56 0.35 -3.40
N ILE A 68 -24.74 0.97 -4.25
CA ILE A 68 -25.15 1.96 -5.25
C ILE A 68 -24.73 1.62 -6.68
N THR A 69 -23.91 0.60 -6.87
CA THR A 69 -23.37 0.20 -8.19
C THR A 69 -23.32 -1.32 -8.33
N THR A 70 -22.83 -1.80 -9.49
CA THR A 70 -22.55 -3.22 -9.76
C THR A 70 -21.24 -3.74 -9.14
N PHE A 71 -20.65 -2.97 -8.23
CA PHE A 71 -19.38 -3.30 -7.55
C PHE A 71 -19.51 -4.60 -6.76
N ASN A 72 -18.68 -5.59 -7.04
CA ASN A 72 -18.76 -6.94 -6.48
C ASN A 72 -17.66 -7.22 -5.43
N GLU A 73 -17.60 -8.47 -4.91
CA GLU A 73 -16.61 -8.83 -3.89
C GLU A 73 -15.18 -8.84 -4.44
N ASN A 74 -14.98 -9.25 -5.70
CA ASN A 74 -13.66 -9.24 -6.33
C ASN A 74 -13.16 -7.80 -6.50
N ASP A 75 -14.01 -6.89 -6.99
CA ASP A 75 -13.70 -5.47 -7.11
C ASP A 75 -13.32 -4.87 -5.75
N SER A 76 -14.03 -5.29 -4.70
CA SER A 76 -13.72 -4.88 -3.32
C SER A 76 -12.34 -5.35 -2.87
N GLN A 77 -11.99 -6.60 -3.16
CA GLN A 77 -10.69 -7.15 -2.80
C GLN A 77 -9.56 -6.45 -3.59
N GLU A 78 -9.77 -6.20 -4.87
CA GLU A 78 -8.80 -5.50 -5.72
C GLU A 78 -8.58 -4.06 -5.27
N LEU A 79 -9.63 -3.32 -4.93
CA LEU A 79 -9.52 -1.96 -4.39
C LEU A 79 -8.74 -1.96 -3.06
N ARG A 80 -9.00 -2.93 -2.18
CA ARG A 80 -8.28 -3.06 -0.91
C ARG A 80 -6.80 -3.40 -1.10
N LEU A 81 -6.50 -4.31 -2.02
CA LEU A 81 -5.12 -4.70 -2.37
C LEU A 81 -4.36 -3.55 -3.02
N ALA A 82 -4.99 -2.82 -3.93
CA ALA A 82 -4.41 -1.63 -4.54
C ALA A 82 -4.08 -0.57 -3.48
N ALA A 83 -5.00 -0.31 -2.56
CA ALA A 83 -4.79 0.61 -1.44
C ALA A 83 -3.72 0.10 -0.44
N LEU A 84 -3.57 -1.23 -0.28
CA LEU A 84 -2.51 -1.82 0.54
C LEU A 84 -1.13 -1.68 -0.09
N LEU A 85 -1.04 -1.61 -1.41
CA LEU A 85 0.22 -1.67 -2.17
C LEU A 85 0.66 -0.34 -2.78
N HIS A 86 -0.20 0.71 -2.78
CA HIS A 86 0.04 1.95 -3.54
C HIS A 86 1.40 2.60 -3.24
N ASP A 87 1.86 2.57 -2.00
CA ASP A 87 3.07 3.22 -1.53
C ASP A 87 4.21 2.23 -1.20
N VAL A 88 4.08 0.94 -1.58
CA VAL A 88 5.08 -0.08 -1.22
C VAL A 88 6.48 0.21 -1.78
N GLY A 89 6.58 0.99 -2.84
CA GLY A 89 7.84 1.40 -3.49
C GLY A 89 8.63 2.49 -2.77
N HIS A 90 8.04 3.16 -1.79
CA HIS A 90 8.74 4.25 -1.10
C HIS A 90 9.96 3.79 -0.29
N GLY A 91 11.00 4.63 -0.34
CA GLY A 91 12.20 4.55 0.50
C GLY A 91 12.10 5.43 1.76
N PRO A 92 13.14 5.41 2.61
CA PRO A 92 13.26 6.32 3.74
C PRO A 92 13.33 7.78 3.26
N PHE A 93 12.84 8.70 4.07
CA PHE A 93 12.77 10.14 3.77
C PHE A 93 11.88 10.54 2.58
N SER A 94 11.04 9.62 2.10
CA SER A 94 10.00 9.88 1.10
C SER A 94 10.50 10.68 -0.12
N HIS A 95 10.00 11.89 -0.35
CA HIS A 95 10.32 12.70 -1.53
C HIS A 95 11.80 13.10 -1.65
N ILE A 96 12.51 13.31 -0.53
CA ILE A 96 13.96 13.61 -0.58
C ILE A 96 14.75 12.44 -1.18
N PHE A 97 14.40 11.22 -0.80
CA PHE A 97 15.01 10.02 -1.37
C PHE A 97 14.61 9.85 -2.84
N GLU A 98 13.38 10.20 -3.19
CA GLU A 98 12.88 10.13 -4.55
C GLU A 98 13.62 11.07 -5.49
N GLU A 99 13.89 12.32 -5.09
CA GLU A 99 14.70 13.26 -5.87
C GLU A 99 16.06 12.65 -6.24
N VAL A 100 16.73 12.03 -5.26
CA VAL A 100 18.01 11.33 -5.50
C VAL A 100 17.83 10.11 -6.40
N LEU A 101 16.75 9.35 -6.24
CA LEU A 101 16.47 8.16 -7.03
C LEU A 101 16.20 8.54 -8.52
N VAL A 102 15.43 9.60 -8.75
CA VAL A 102 15.16 10.14 -10.10
C VAL A 102 16.45 10.65 -10.73
N GLU A 103 17.25 11.46 -10.00
CA GLU A 103 18.52 12.01 -10.52
C GLU A 103 19.50 10.89 -10.90
N LYS A 104 19.64 9.83 -10.08
CA LYS A 104 20.64 8.78 -10.29
C LYS A 104 20.18 7.63 -11.18
N LYS A 105 18.89 7.33 -11.23
CA LYS A 105 18.34 6.13 -11.90
C LYS A 105 17.13 6.41 -12.79
N GLY A 106 16.59 7.62 -12.80
CA GLY A 106 15.37 7.95 -13.55
C GLY A 106 14.12 7.22 -13.07
N ASN A 107 14.11 6.68 -11.85
CA ASN A 107 12.99 5.91 -11.29
C ASN A 107 12.27 6.72 -10.22
N THR A 108 10.93 6.69 -10.25
CA THR A 108 10.06 7.21 -9.18
C THR A 108 9.71 6.11 -8.18
N HIS A 109 9.05 6.48 -7.07
CA HIS A 109 8.48 5.48 -6.14
C HIS A 109 7.43 4.60 -6.81
N GLU A 110 6.69 5.12 -7.79
CA GLU A 110 5.71 4.36 -8.58
C GLU A 110 6.38 3.25 -9.39
N HIS A 111 7.47 3.57 -10.11
CA HIS A 111 8.27 2.55 -10.79
C HIS A 111 8.79 1.48 -9.82
N MET A 112 9.15 1.87 -8.60
CA MET A 112 9.57 0.92 -7.57
C MET A 112 8.40 0.09 -7.06
N THR A 113 7.21 0.68 -6.88
CA THR A 113 5.97 -0.02 -6.54
C THR A 113 5.66 -1.09 -7.58
N GLN A 114 5.67 -0.73 -8.88
CA GLN A 114 5.45 -1.67 -9.96
C GLN A 114 6.45 -2.83 -9.96
N LYS A 115 7.74 -2.54 -9.78
CA LYS A 115 8.78 -3.57 -9.70
C LYS A 115 8.58 -4.50 -8.51
N ILE A 116 8.22 -3.96 -7.36
CA ILE A 116 7.96 -4.76 -6.16
C ILE A 116 6.78 -5.69 -6.38
N ILE A 117 5.67 -5.19 -6.92
CA ILE A 117 4.48 -6.01 -7.20
C ILE A 117 4.77 -7.10 -8.22
N MET A 118 5.56 -6.80 -9.27
CA MET A 118 5.79 -7.71 -10.40
C MET A 118 6.96 -8.68 -10.22
N GLN A 119 7.92 -8.38 -9.33
CA GLN A 119 9.23 -9.04 -9.31
C GLN A 119 9.63 -9.56 -7.92
N THR A 120 8.72 -9.59 -6.95
CA THR A 120 9.00 -10.11 -5.60
C THR A 120 7.99 -11.20 -5.24
N GLU A 121 8.12 -11.76 -4.02
CA GLU A 121 7.15 -12.72 -3.48
C GLU A 121 5.70 -12.24 -3.47
N ILE A 122 5.47 -10.93 -3.61
CA ILE A 122 4.12 -10.37 -3.73
C ILE A 122 3.43 -10.86 -5.00
N SER A 123 4.16 -11.00 -6.13
CA SER A 123 3.59 -11.54 -7.37
C SER A 123 3.07 -12.97 -7.18
N ASP A 124 3.86 -13.83 -6.55
CA ASP A 124 3.49 -15.22 -6.31
C ASP A 124 2.26 -15.32 -5.37
N ILE A 125 2.15 -14.41 -4.41
CA ILE A 125 1.00 -14.35 -3.49
C ILE A 125 -0.25 -13.92 -4.25
N LEU A 126 -0.19 -12.85 -5.04
CA LEU A 126 -1.31 -12.35 -5.84
C LEU A 126 -1.83 -13.42 -6.80
N GLU A 127 -0.94 -14.06 -7.57
CA GLU A 127 -1.30 -15.10 -8.53
C GLU A 127 -1.93 -16.32 -7.86
N ARG A 128 -1.40 -16.78 -6.71
CA ARG A 128 -2.00 -17.87 -5.94
C ARG A 128 -3.42 -17.59 -5.46
N HIS A 129 -3.76 -16.33 -5.27
CA HIS A 129 -5.09 -15.88 -4.86
C HIS A 129 -5.96 -15.42 -6.04
N GLY A 130 -5.50 -15.62 -7.30
CA GLY A 130 -6.26 -15.35 -8.51
C GLY A 130 -6.28 -13.87 -8.96
N HIS A 131 -5.33 -13.06 -8.49
CA HIS A 131 -5.19 -11.65 -8.87
C HIS A 131 -4.09 -11.48 -9.92
N GLU A 132 -4.38 -10.71 -10.98
CA GLU A 132 -3.40 -10.45 -12.04
C GLU A 132 -2.44 -9.33 -11.60
N CYS A 133 -1.13 -9.65 -11.55
CA CYS A 133 -0.10 -8.72 -11.08
C CYS A 133 0.00 -7.45 -11.91
N SER A 134 -0.20 -7.55 -13.25
CA SER A 134 -0.11 -6.40 -14.14
C SER A 134 -1.24 -5.39 -13.90
N GLU A 135 -2.45 -5.87 -13.67
CA GLU A 135 -3.61 -5.03 -13.32
C GLU A 135 -3.44 -4.43 -11.92
N MET A 136 -3.05 -5.25 -10.95
CA MET A 136 -2.80 -4.78 -9.58
C MET A 136 -1.72 -3.70 -9.54
N SER A 137 -0.66 -3.85 -10.31
CA SER A 137 0.40 -2.86 -10.44
C SER A 137 -0.10 -1.51 -10.95
N LYS A 138 -0.96 -1.51 -11.98
CA LYS A 138 -1.58 -0.29 -12.53
C LYS A 138 -2.54 0.38 -11.54
N LEU A 139 -3.41 -0.41 -10.92
CA LEU A 139 -4.36 0.09 -9.92
C LEU A 139 -3.66 0.72 -8.71
N SER A 140 -2.59 0.09 -8.23
CA SER A 140 -1.83 0.61 -7.09
C SER A 140 -1.18 1.95 -7.40
N VAL A 141 -0.60 2.13 -8.59
CA VAL A 141 -0.01 3.40 -9.01
C VAL A 141 -1.06 4.48 -9.23
N ALA A 142 -2.19 4.16 -9.87
CA ALA A 142 -3.29 5.11 -10.06
C ALA A 142 -3.84 5.67 -8.74
N LEU A 143 -3.75 4.94 -7.64
CA LEU A 143 -4.12 5.43 -6.30
C LEU A 143 -3.05 6.31 -5.65
N SER A 144 -1.78 6.22 -6.08
CA SER A 144 -0.71 7.04 -5.54
C SER A 144 -0.64 8.45 -6.15
N GLU A 145 -1.21 8.63 -7.35
CA GLU A 145 -1.25 9.92 -8.07
C GLU A 145 -2.33 10.89 -7.55
N THR A 146 -3.16 10.48 -6.57
CA THR A 146 -4.25 11.30 -5.99
C THR A 146 -3.85 11.89 -4.65
#